data_8b3355ac143e2baebf8195f3639fa379
#
_entry.id   8b3355ac143e2baebf8195f3639fa379
#
_cell.length_a   1.000
_cell.length_b   1.000
_cell.length_c   1.000
_cell.angle_alpha   90.00
_cell.angle_beta   90.00
_cell.angle_gamma   90.00
#
_symmetry.space_group_name_H-M   'P 1'
#
loop_
_entity.id
_entity.type
_entity.pdbx_description
1 polymer ?
#
loop_
_entity_poly.entity_id
_entity_poly.type
_entity_poly.pdbx_seq_one_letter_code
_entity_poly.pdbx_strand_id
1 'polypeptide(L)'
;TIEAMMQDGKALQSGTSHFLGQNFGKAFNVQFINKDNKLEYAWATSWGVSTRLMGALIMTHSDDNGLVLPPKLAPIQVVIVPIYKNGEQLKAIDEKVEGIVARLRALGISVKYDNADNKRPGFKFADYELKGVPVRLVMGGRDLENNTVEVMRRDTLEKETRTCDGIEDYVKTLLDEIQDNIYSKAKSYRDAHIYECDNYEDFKVRVKEGGFFLCHWDGTAETEAKIKEDTQATIRCV
;
A
#
# COMPACT_ATOMS: atom_id res chain seq x y z
N THR A 1 1.19 17.49 -8.70
CA THR A 1 0.68 16.63 -7.62
C THR A 1 0.70 15.17 -8.03
N ILE A 2 0.72 14.29 -7.02
CA ILE A 2 0.52 12.85 -7.17
C ILE A 2 -0.82 12.54 -6.51
N GLU A 3 -1.77 12.00 -7.26
CA GLU A 3 -3.09 11.65 -6.79
C GLU A 3 -3.27 10.13 -6.82
N ALA A 4 -3.70 9.54 -5.70
CA ALA A 4 -4.10 8.14 -5.65
C ALA A 4 -5.61 8.04 -5.83
N MET A 5 -6.08 7.01 -6.53
CA MET A 5 -7.49 6.67 -6.60
C MET A 5 -7.82 5.67 -5.50
N MET A 6 -8.76 6.03 -4.64
CA MET A 6 -9.28 5.15 -3.59
C MET A 6 -10.36 4.23 -4.14
N GLN A 7 -10.71 3.16 -3.41
CA GLN A 7 -11.70 2.17 -3.85
C GLN A 7 -13.11 2.73 -4.05
N ASP A 8 -13.41 3.90 -3.48
CA ASP A 8 -14.67 4.63 -3.70
C ASP A 8 -14.65 5.56 -4.93
N GLY A 9 -13.60 5.47 -5.76
CA GLY A 9 -13.42 6.30 -6.96
C GLY A 9 -12.99 7.74 -6.69
N LYS A 10 -12.70 8.12 -5.44
CA LYS A 10 -12.26 9.48 -5.12
C LYS A 10 -10.75 9.61 -5.14
N ALA A 11 -10.29 10.82 -5.49
CA ALA A 11 -8.87 11.17 -5.47
C ALA A 11 -8.38 11.49 -4.07
N LEU A 12 -7.20 10.97 -3.70
CA LEU A 12 -6.47 11.37 -2.52
C LEU A 12 -5.10 11.93 -2.91
N GLN A 13 -4.85 13.19 -2.56
CA GLN A 13 -3.53 13.80 -2.76
C GLN A 13 -2.47 13.08 -1.92
N SER A 14 -1.52 12.47 -2.60
CA SER A 14 -0.48 11.64 -2.00
C SER A 14 0.87 12.35 -1.89
N GLY A 15 1.12 13.33 -2.73
CA GLY A 15 2.33 14.14 -2.68
C GLY A 15 2.24 15.34 -3.60
N THR A 16 3.02 16.38 -3.30
CA THR A 16 3.05 17.60 -4.11
C THR A 16 4.47 18.13 -4.22
N SER A 17 4.80 18.63 -5.41
CA SER A 17 5.98 19.47 -5.65
C SER A 17 5.50 20.83 -6.15
N HIS A 18 5.88 21.89 -5.45
CA HIS A 18 5.51 23.25 -5.78
C HIS A 18 6.72 24.03 -6.29
N PHE A 19 6.55 24.73 -7.40
CA PHE A 19 7.44 25.83 -7.78
C PHE A 19 6.85 27.13 -7.26
N LEU A 20 7.41 27.67 -6.19
CA LEU A 20 6.90 28.86 -5.49
C LEU A 20 7.39 30.19 -6.08
N GLY A 21 8.33 30.12 -7.02
CA GLY A 21 8.94 31.32 -7.57
C GLY A 21 9.55 32.18 -6.49
N GLN A 22 9.34 33.49 -6.57
CA GLN A 22 9.80 34.49 -5.57
C GLN A 22 8.67 34.96 -4.61
N ASN A 23 7.49 34.34 -4.64
CA ASN A 23 6.33 34.83 -3.89
C ASN A 23 6.61 34.89 -2.39
N PHE A 24 7.11 33.79 -1.81
CA PHE A 24 7.48 33.78 -0.38
C PHE A 24 8.75 34.57 -0.10
N GLY A 25 9.70 34.57 -1.03
CA GLY A 25 10.88 35.44 -0.93
C GLY A 25 10.51 36.92 -0.74
N LYS A 26 9.57 37.41 -1.54
CA LYS A 26 9.05 38.80 -1.44
C LYS A 26 8.21 39.00 -0.18
N ALA A 27 7.27 38.07 0.13
CA ALA A 27 6.40 38.21 1.29
C ALA A 27 7.16 38.23 2.63
N PHE A 28 8.21 37.42 2.76
CA PHE A 28 9.05 37.34 3.97
C PHE A 28 10.36 38.09 3.89
N ASN A 29 10.58 38.88 2.82
CA ASN A 29 11.80 39.66 2.58
C ASN A 29 13.08 38.79 2.63
N VAL A 30 13.03 37.60 2.05
CA VAL A 30 14.19 36.69 1.95
C VAL A 30 15.01 37.06 0.72
N GLN A 31 16.15 37.69 0.95
CA GLN A 31 17.04 38.19 -0.09
C GLN A 31 18.45 37.62 0.07
N PHE A 32 19.20 37.61 -1.02
CA PHE A 32 20.63 37.28 -1.05
C PHE A 32 21.35 38.26 -1.97
N ILE A 33 22.66 38.39 -1.78
CA ILE A 33 23.52 39.16 -2.69
C ILE A 33 23.94 38.24 -3.83
N ASN A 34 23.55 38.57 -5.05
CA ASN A 34 23.91 37.81 -6.23
C ASN A 34 25.37 38.06 -6.66
N LYS A 35 25.84 37.34 -7.70
CA LYS A 35 27.20 37.45 -8.24
C LYS A 35 27.56 38.88 -8.76
N ASP A 36 26.55 39.69 -9.06
CA ASP A 36 26.72 41.06 -9.52
C ASP A 36 26.68 42.08 -8.36
N ASN A 37 26.77 41.59 -7.11
CA ASN A 37 26.72 42.36 -5.86
C ASN A 37 25.40 43.13 -5.67
N LYS A 38 24.29 42.58 -6.18
CA LYS A 38 22.94 43.17 -6.03
C LYS A 38 22.07 42.29 -5.16
N LEU A 39 21.18 42.90 -4.38
CA LEU A 39 20.15 42.20 -3.63
C LEU A 39 19.10 41.64 -4.59
N GLU A 40 18.78 40.36 -4.40
CA GLU A 40 17.80 39.62 -5.21
C GLU A 40 16.95 38.75 -4.29
N TYR A 41 15.65 38.64 -4.58
CA TYR A 41 14.77 37.74 -3.84
C TYR A 41 15.04 36.25 -4.20
N ALA A 42 15.04 35.43 -3.16
CA ALA A 42 15.26 34.00 -3.35
C ALA A 42 14.09 33.31 -4.12
N TRP A 43 14.46 32.44 -5.05
CA TRP A 43 13.55 31.50 -5.67
C TRP A 43 13.40 30.31 -4.76
N ALA A 44 12.17 29.75 -4.65
CA ALA A 44 11.89 28.65 -3.76
C ALA A 44 11.09 27.56 -4.45
N THR A 45 11.37 26.33 -4.05
CA THR A 45 10.55 25.16 -4.32
C THR A 45 10.15 24.51 -3.02
N SER A 46 9.00 23.85 -2.99
CA SER A 46 8.56 23.09 -1.81
C SER A 46 7.95 21.78 -2.28
N TRP A 47 8.32 20.71 -1.63
CA TRP A 47 7.73 19.40 -1.88
C TRP A 47 7.67 18.64 -0.56
N GLY A 48 6.61 17.84 -0.41
CA GLY A 48 6.33 17.18 0.83
C GLY A 48 5.42 15.99 0.68
N VAL A 49 5.57 15.08 1.65
CA VAL A 49 4.78 13.89 1.87
C VAL A 49 4.38 13.89 3.34
N SER A 50 3.14 13.50 3.64
CA SER A 50 2.65 13.43 5.01
C SER A 50 2.17 12.04 5.38
N THR A 51 1.83 11.85 6.67
CA THR A 51 1.21 10.61 7.18
C THR A 51 -0.14 10.27 6.52
N ARG A 52 -0.71 11.16 5.70
CA ARG A 52 -1.86 10.88 4.84
C ARG A 52 -1.63 9.66 3.95
N LEU A 53 -0.38 9.35 3.57
CA LEU A 53 -0.05 8.14 2.80
C LEU A 53 -0.44 6.84 3.51
N MET A 54 -0.47 6.80 4.83
CA MET A 54 -0.97 5.65 5.58
C MET A 54 -2.46 5.44 5.31
N GLY A 55 -3.25 6.52 5.33
CA GLY A 55 -4.66 6.47 4.94
C GLY A 55 -4.85 6.08 3.47
N ALA A 56 -4.02 6.60 2.56
CA ALA A 56 -4.03 6.22 1.15
C ALA A 56 -3.82 4.72 0.95
N LEU A 57 -2.81 4.15 1.63
CA LEU A 57 -2.52 2.72 1.59
C LEU A 57 -3.73 1.87 2.02
N ILE A 58 -4.36 2.25 3.14
CA ILE A 58 -5.53 1.55 3.67
C ILE A 58 -6.71 1.65 2.68
N MET A 59 -7.06 2.85 2.26
CA MET A 59 -8.22 3.11 1.40
C MET A 59 -8.06 2.59 -0.04
N THR A 60 -6.84 2.32 -0.48
CA THR A 60 -6.57 1.78 -1.82
C THR A 60 -6.51 0.25 -1.84
N HIS A 61 -5.97 -0.39 -0.81
CA HIS A 61 -5.63 -1.81 -0.87
C HIS A 61 -6.34 -2.70 0.14
N SER A 62 -6.82 -2.16 1.27
CA SER A 62 -7.42 -2.97 2.33
C SER A 62 -8.81 -3.51 1.97
N ASP A 63 -9.25 -4.53 2.68
CA ASP A 63 -10.54 -5.18 2.53
C ASP A 63 -11.26 -5.31 3.89
N ASP A 64 -12.41 -5.97 3.93
CA ASP A 64 -13.23 -6.14 5.13
C ASP A 64 -12.55 -7.03 6.21
N ASN A 65 -11.50 -7.78 5.84
CA ASN A 65 -10.71 -8.59 6.79
C ASN A 65 -9.56 -7.81 7.44
N GLY A 66 -9.26 -6.61 6.95
CA GLY A 66 -8.22 -5.75 7.50
C GLY A 66 -7.25 -5.20 6.46
N LEU A 67 -6.02 -4.90 6.89
CA LEU A 67 -4.99 -4.37 6.01
C LEU A 67 -4.55 -5.39 4.95
N VAL A 68 -4.25 -4.89 3.76
CA VAL A 68 -3.51 -5.60 2.71
C VAL A 68 -2.24 -4.82 2.43
N LEU A 69 -1.14 -5.24 3.03
CA LEU A 69 0.12 -4.50 2.92
C LEU A 69 0.96 -5.01 1.75
N PRO A 70 1.45 -4.10 0.89
CA PRO A 70 2.50 -4.45 -0.06
C PRO A 70 3.72 -5.02 0.67
N PRO A 71 4.29 -6.14 0.25
CA PRO A 71 5.44 -6.76 0.92
C PRO A 71 6.61 -5.82 1.19
N LYS A 72 6.88 -4.87 0.29
CA LYS A 72 7.95 -3.86 0.46
C LYS A 72 7.70 -2.87 1.60
N LEU A 73 6.47 -2.75 2.10
CA LEU A 73 6.08 -1.86 3.20
C LEU A 73 5.73 -2.63 4.47
N ALA A 74 5.52 -3.94 4.39
CA ALA A 74 5.10 -4.75 5.51
C ALA A 74 6.21 -4.90 6.56
N PRO A 75 6.00 -4.49 7.84
CA PRO A 75 6.97 -4.68 8.91
C PRO A 75 7.24 -6.17 9.20
N ILE A 76 6.22 -6.99 9.02
CA ILE A 76 6.29 -8.45 9.06
C ILE A 76 5.82 -8.95 7.70
N GLN A 77 6.72 -9.56 6.93
CA GLN A 77 6.40 -10.10 5.61
C GLN A 77 5.84 -11.51 5.70
N VAL A 78 6.33 -12.28 6.66
CA VAL A 78 5.91 -13.66 6.88
C VAL A 78 5.61 -13.88 8.36
N VAL A 79 4.46 -14.46 8.65
CA VAL A 79 4.17 -14.98 9.98
C VAL A 79 4.09 -16.50 9.91
N ILE A 80 4.68 -17.20 10.90
CA ILE A 80 4.57 -18.64 11.04
C ILE A 80 3.81 -18.94 12.33
N VAL A 81 2.77 -19.78 12.22
CA VAL A 81 1.92 -20.17 13.36
C VAL A 81 1.88 -21.68 13.47
N PRO A 82 2.30 -22.27 14.59
CA PRO A 82 2.21 -23.70 14.83
C PRO A 82 0.80 -24.11 15.25
N ILE A 83 0.38 -25.32 14.86
CA ILE A 83 -0.82 -26.00 15.36
C ILE A 83 -0.41 -27.29 16.04
N TYR A 84 -0.60 -27.37 17.35
CA TYR A 84 -0.15 -28.49 18.16
C TYR A 84 -1.17 -28.93 19.19
N LYS A 85 -1.07 -30.16 19.64
CA LYS A 85 -1.93 -30.76 20.67
C LYS A 85 -1.29 -30.80 22.05
N ASN A 86 0.04 -30.89 22.10
CA ASN A 86 0.82 -30.98 23.34
C ASN A 86 2.21 -30.33 23.16
N GLY A 87 2.95 -30.20 24.25
CA GLY A 87 4.27 -29.56 24.28
C GLY A 87 5.35 -30.34 23.51
N GLU A 88 5.29 -31.66 23.44
CA GLU A 88 6.25 -32.48 22.67
C GLU A 88 6.12 -32.19 21.17
N GLN A 89 4.88 -32.14 20.69
CA GLN A 89 4.60 -31.81 19.27
C GLN A 89 5.05 -30.37 18.96
N LEU A 90 4.78 -29.42 19.87
CA LEU A 90 5.26 -28.05 19.70
C LEU A 90 6.79 -28.01 19.57
N LYS A 91 7.52 -28.71 20.45
CA LYS A 91 8.98 -28.72 20.44
C LYS A 91 9.53 -29.25 19.09
N ALA A 92 8.92 -30.34 18.57
CA ALA A 92 9.32 -30.88 17.27
C ALA A 92 9.02 -29.90 16.09
N ILE A 93 7.90 -29.16 16.17
CA ILE A 93 7.58 -28.11 15.21
C ILE A 93 8.57 -26.95 15.35
N ASP A 94 8.90 -26.52 16.57
CA ASP A 94 9.86 -25.43 16.83
C ASP A 94 11.21 -25.71 16.16
N GLU A 95 11.77 -26.91 16.34
CA GLU A 95 13.03 -27.32 15.73
C GLU A 95 13.00 -27.20 14.18
N LYS A 96 11.89 -27.59 13.55
CA LYS A 96 11.73 -27.50 12.10
C LYS A 96 11.55 -26.07 11.64
N VAL A 97 10.71 -25.29 12.33
CA VAL A 97 10.38 -23.91 11.99
C VAL A 97 11.59 -22.98 12.19
N GLU A 98 12.42 -23.18 13.22
CA GLU A 98 13.63 -22.38 13.42
C GLU A 98 14.56 -22.45 12.20
N GLY A 99 14.69 -23.62 11.58
CA GLY A 99 15.45 -23.77 10.34
C GLY A 99 14.84 -22.97 9.18
N ILE A 100 13.51 -22.97 9.03
CA ILE A 100 12.80 -22.18 8.01
C ILE A 100 12.99 -20.68 8.27
N VAL A 101 12.80 -20.23 9.52
CA VAL A 101 13.00 -18.84 9.92
C VAL A 101 14.42 -18.35 9.61
N ALA A 102 15.41 -19.17 9.90
CA ALA A 102 16.81 -18.83 9.63
C ALA A 102 17.07 -18.63 8.14
N ARG A 103 16.56 -19.53 7.28
CA ARG A 103 16.71 -19.42 5.81
C ARG A 103 15.97 -18.22 5.25
N LEU A 104 14.72 -17.96 5.66
CA LEU A 104 13.96 -16.77 5.24
C LEU A 104 14.66 -15.46 5.64
N ARG A 105 15.18 -15.39 6.88
CA ARG A 105 15.95 -14.21 7.34
C ARG A 105 17.26 -14.02 6.58
N ALA A 106 17.92 -15.10 6.19
CA ALA A 106 19.12 -15.03 5.36
C ALA A 106 18.85 -14.41 3.97
N LEU A 107 17.60 -14.51 3.46
CA LEU A 107 17.14 -13.83 2.25
C LEU A 107 16.67 -12.39 2.49
N GLY A 108 16.82 -11.86 3.72
CA GLY A 108 16.37 -10.51 4.08
C GLY A 108 14.88 -10.38 4.35
N ILE A 109 14.15 -11.50 4.48
CA ILE A 109 12.71 -11.51 4.74
C ILE A 109 12.43 -11.33 6.23
N SER A 110 11.54 -10.39 6.58
CA SER A 110 11.11 -10.18 7.97
C SER A 110 10.09 -11.23 8.39
N VAL A 111 10.49 -12.06 9.37
CA VAL A 111 9.71 -13.22 9.83
C VAL A 111 9.34 -13.09 11.29
N LYS A 112 8.07 -13.28 11.62
CA LYS A 112 7.54 -13.48 12.96
C LYS A 112 7.17 -14.94 13.14
N TYR A 113 7.80 -15.63 14.08
CA TYR A 113 7.33 -16.92 14.57
C TYR A 113 6.48 -16.68 15.83
N ASP A 114 5.21 -17.08 15.80
CA ASP A 114 4.26 -16.91 16.90
C ASP A 114 3.84 -18.26 17.48
N ASN A 115 4.70 -18.81 18.35
CA ASN A 115 4.46 -20.03 19.10
C ASN A 115 3.92 -19.78 20.51
N ALA A 116 3.57 -18.54 20.87
CA ALA A 116 2.99 -18.24 22.17
C ALA A 116 1.68 -19.01 22.41
N ASP A 117 1.47 -19.52 23.59
CA ASP A 117 0.32 -20.36 23.98
C ASP A 117 -0.91 -19.56 24.49
N ASN A 118 -0.77 -18.23 24.59
CA ASN A 118 -1.78 -17.33 25.14
C ASN A 118 -3.00 -17.10 24.24
N LYS A 119 -2.95 -17.51 22.97
CA LYS A 119 -4.03 -17.36 22.00
C LYS A 119 -4.17 -18.59 21.09
N ARG A 120 -5.42 -18.93 20.75
CA ARG A 120 -5.71 -20.03 19.83
C ARG A 120 -5.27 -19.68 18.39
N PRO A 121 -4.92 -20.68 17.56
CA PRO A 121 -4.48 -20.43 16.17
C PRO A 121 -5.46 -19.57 15.36
N GLY A 122 -6.76 -19.82 15.44
CA GLY A 122 -7.77 -19.02 14.72
C GLY A 122 -7.76 -17.54 15.09
N PHE A 123 -7.51 -17.20 16.36
CA PHE A 123 -7.34 -15.81 16.77
C PHE A 123 -6.09 -15.19 16.16
N LYS A 124 -4.96 -15.93 16.17
CA LYS A 124 -3.72 -15.46 15.55
C LYS A 124 -3.89 -15.21 14.05
N PHE A 125 -4.61 -16.10 13.37
CA PHE A 125 -4.90 -15.94 11.94
C PHE A 125 -5.64 -14.63 11.67
N ALA A 126 -6.73 -14.37 12.37
CA ALA A 126 -7.50 -13.15 12.24
C ALA A 126 -6.68 -11.89 12.61
N ASP A 127 -5.86 -11.97 13.66
CA ASP A 127 -5.00 -10.86 14.10
C ASP A 127 -3.95 -10.50 13.05
N TYR A 128 -3.33 -11.49 12.39
CA TYR A 128 -2.36 -11.25 11.33
C TYR A 128 -2.99 -10.88 10.00
N GLU A 129 -4.20 -11.35 9.70
CA GLU A 129 -5.00 -10.87 8.58
C GLU A 129 -5.39 -9.39 8.76
N LEU A 130 -5.86 -9.03 9.96
CA LEU A 130 -6.15 -7.63 10.32
C LEU A 130 -4.93 -6.73 10.16
N LYS A 131 -3.75 -7.21 10.53
CA LYS A 131 -2.47 -6.50 10.41
C LYS A 131 -1.90 -6.47 8.99
N GLY A 132 -2.51 -7.20 8.06
CA GLY A 132 -2.12 -7.21 6.66
C GLY A 132 -0.79 -7.92 6.38
N VAL A 133 -0.41 -8.91 7.18
CA VAL A 133 0.83 -9.68 6.94
C VAL A 133 0.72 -10.42 5.61
N PRO A 134 1.63 -10.18 4.65
CA PRO A 134 1.50 -10.70 3.28
C PRO A 134 1.41 -12.21 3.16
N VAL A 135 2.21 -12.95 3.94
CA VAL A 135 2.26 -14.41 3.88
C VAL A 135 2.11 -15.00 5.28
N ARG A 136 1.21 -15.98 5.41
CA ARG A 136 1.09 -16.81 6.61
C ARG A 136 1.49 -18.24 6.28
N LEU A 137 2.40 -18.78 7.08
CA LEU A 137 2.77 -20.18 7.07
C LEU A 137 2.15 -20.86 8.29
N VAL A 138 1.60 -22.05 8.11
CA VAL A 138 1.03 -22.85 9.20
C VAL A 138 1.65 -24.23 9.16
N MET A 139 2.13 -24.70 10.29
CA MET A 139 2.68 -26.05 10.44
C MET A 139 1.96 -26.79 11.57
N GLY A 140 1.29 -27.87 11.23
CA GLY A 140 0.68 -28.80 12.17
C GLY A 140 1.45 -30.12 12.28
N GLY A 141 0.96 -31.04 13.11
CA GLY A 141 1.58 -32.33 13.27
C GLY A 141 1.62 -33.16 11.98
N ARG A 142 0.59 -33.09 11.15
CA ARG A 142 0.55 -33.76 9.84
C ARG A 142 1.52 -33.15 8.84
N ASP A 143 1.65 -31.83 8.90
CA ASP A 143 2.59 -31.11 8.03
C ASP A 143 4.03 -31.48 8.38
N LEU A 144 4.32 -31.59 9.69
CA LEU A 144 5.63 -32.02 10.18
C LEU A 144 5.99 -33.42 9.69
N GLU A 145 5.03 -34.38 9.78
CA GLU A 145 5.21 -35.77 9.31
C GLU A 145 5.46 -35.85 7.79
N ASN A 146 4.77 -35.03 7.02
CA ASN A 146 4.83 -35.03 5.55
C ASN A 146 5.91 -34.07 5.01
N ASN A 147 6.67 -33.38 5.85
CA ASN A 147 7.61 -32.33 5.46
C ASN A 147 6.95 -31.23 4.62
N THR A 148 5.73 -30.82 4.99
CA THR A 148 4.95 -29.76 4.30
C THR A 148 4.64 -28.59 5.21
N VAL A 149 4.11 -27.53 4.63
CA VAL A 149 3.60 -26.34 5.31
C VAL A 149 2.42 -25.77 4.52
N GLU A 150 1.35 -25.35 5.20
CA GLU A 150 0.30 -24.56 4.56
C GLU A 150 0.80 -23.14 4.36
N VAL A 151 0.67 -22.62 3.16
CA VAL A 151 0.97 -21.22 2.77
C VAL A 151 -0.34 -20.53 2.46
N MET A 152 -0.57 -19.36 3.04
CA MET A 152 -1.70 -18.49 2.73
C MET A 152 -1.19 -17.11 2.35
N ARG A 153 -1.66 -16.59 1.23
CA ARG A 153 -1.37 -15.23 0.76
C ARG A 153 -2.50 -14.26 1.14
N ARG A 154 -2.14 -13.07 1.62
CA ARG A 154 -3.13 -12.11 2.16
C ARG A 154 -3.94 -11.40 1.07
N ASP A 155 -3.36 -11.16 -0.09
CA ASP A 155 -3.96 -10.37 -1.18
C ASP A 155 -5.12 -11.07 -1.90
N THR A 156 -5.15 -12.43 -1.91
CA THR A 156 -6.20 -13.24 -2.52
C THR A 156 -6.91 -14.17 -1.54
N LEU A 157 -6.35 -14.36 -0.33
CA LEU A 157 -6.78 -15.32 0.70
C LEU A 157 -6.65 -16.79 0.26
N GLU A 158 -5.98 -17.04 -0.85
CA GLU A 158 -5.71 -18.39 -1.34
C GLU A 158 -4.75 -19.14 -0.41
N LYS A 159 -5.00 -20.44 -0.29
CA LYS A 159 -4.22 -21.37 0.52
C LYS A 159 -3.74 -22.52 -0.33
N GLU A 160 -2.53 -22.95 -0.06
CA GLU A 160 -1.94 -24.13 -0.68
C GLU A 160 -1.00 -24.85 0.28
N THR A 161 -0.71 -26.12 0.01
CA THR A 161 0.28 -26.89 0.76
C THR A 161 1.56 -27.01 -0.08
N ARG A 162 2.70 -26.68 0.54
CA ARG A 162 4.03 -26.76 -0.09
C ARG A 162 4.96 -27.64 0.72
N THR A 163 5.97 -28.24 0.07
CA THR A 163 7.08 -28.86 0.76
C THR A 163 7.91 -27.86 1.53
N CYS A 164 8.47 -28.24 2.67
CA CYS A 164 9.40 -27.40 3.43
C CYS A 164 10.75 -27.24 2.73
N ASP A 165 11.06 -28.11 1.76
CA ASP A 165 12.31 -28.03 1.00
C ASP A 165 12.20 -26.91 -0.07
N GLY A 166 13.07 -25.91 0.01
CA GLY A 166 13.05 -24.73 -0.86
C GLY A 166 11.90 -23.77 -0.59
N ILE A 167 11.23 -23.85 0.56
CA ILE A 167 10.11 -22.97 0.92
C ILE A 167 10.54 -21.50 0.96
N GLU A 168 11.78 -21.22 1.33
CA GLU A 168 12.34 -19.87 1.37
C GLU A 168 12.40 -19.21 -0.01
N ASP A 169 12.80 -19.92 -1.04
CA ASP A 169 12.85 -19.41 -2.41
C ASP A 169 11.44 -19.22 -2.97
N TYR A 170 10.54 -20.17 -2.67
CA TYR A 170 9.13 -20.04 -3.01
C TYR A 170 8.51 -18.80 -2.36
N VAL A 171 8.69 -18.60 -1.05
CA VAL A 171 8.14 -17.44 -0.34
C VAL A 171 8.71 -16.13 -0.87
N LYS A 172 10.00 -16.08 -1.22
CA LYS A 172 10.60 -14.91 -1.85
C LYS A 172 9.91 -14.55 -3.15
N THR A 173 9.70 -15.53 -4.04
CA THR A 173 8.98 -15.33 -5.29
C THR A 173 7.52 -14.90 -5.05
N LEU A 174 6.84 -15.54 -4.09
CA LEU A 174 5.47 -15.22 -3.72
C LEU A 174 5.32 -13.77 -3.21
N LEU A 175 6.28 -13.26 -2.44
CA LEU A 175 6.26 -11.87 -1.99
C LEU A 175 6.37 -10.89 -3.16
N ASP A 176 7.19 -11.19 -4.18
CA ASP A 176 7.26 -10.37 -5.39
C ASP A 176 5.95 -10.45 -6.19
N GLU A 177 5.36 -11.64 -6.33
CA GLU A 177 4.04 -11.81 -6.98
C GLU A 177 2.93 -11.05 -6.26
N ILE A 178 2.88 -11.09 -4.92
CA ILE A 178 1.92 -10.33 -4.11
C ILE A 178 2.10 -8.82 -4.35
N GLN A 179 3.35 -8.34 -4.36
CA GLN A 179 3.66 -6.93 -4.64
C GLN A 179 3.11 -6.50 -6.01
N ASP A 180 3.36 -7.30 -7.04
CA ASP A 180 2.93 -7.02 -8.41
C ASP A 180 1.42 -7.14 -8.58
N ASN A 181 0.78 -8.09 -7.89
CA ASN A 181 -0.67 -8.26 -7.90
C ASN A 181 -1.39 -7.06 -7.27
N ILE A 182 -0.94 -6.59 -6.11
CA ILE A 182 -1.50 -5.41 -5.42
C ILE A 182 -1.37 -4.17 -6.32
N TYR A 183 -0.20 -3.97 -6.94
CA TYR A 183 0.03 -2.87 -7.87
C TYR A 183 -0.86 -2.97 -9.10
N SER A 184 -0.91 -4.13 -9.74
CA SER A 184 -1.68 -4.35 -10.97
C SER A 184 -3.18 -4.19 -10.75
N LYS A 185 -3.70 -4.66 -9.61
CA LYS A 185 -5.10 -4.48 -9.21
C LYS A 185 -5.46 -3.00 -9.07
N ALA A 186 -4.65 -2.23 -8.34
CA ALA A 186 -4.89 -0.80 -8.15
C ALA A 186 -4.72 -0.02 -9.46
N LYS A 187 -3.72 -0.36 -10.27
CA LYS A 187 -3.51 0.24 -11.59
C LYS A 187 -4.69 -0.02 -12.52
N SER A 188 -5.15 -1.27 -12.63
CA SER A 188 -6.27 -1.63 -13.49
C SER A 188 -7.56 -0.93 -13.05
N TYR A 189 -7.80 -0.83 -11.74
CA TYR A 189 -8.94 -0.09 -11.21
C TYR A 189 -8.88 1.38 -11.61
N ARG A 190 -7.73 2.05 -11.39
CA ARG A 190 -7.53 3.44 -11.80
C ARG A 190 -7.75 3.63 -13.29
N ASP A 191 -7.13 2.79 -14.13
CA ASP A 191 -7.18 2.94 -15.58
C ASP A 191 -8.60 2.75 -16.13
N ALA A 192 -9.42 1.90 -15.48
CA ALA A 192 -10.83 1.73 -15.81
C ALA A 192 -11.73 2.90 -15.36
N HIS A 193 -11.22 3.80 -14.50
CA HIS A 193 -11.95 4.94 -13.97
C HIS A 193 -11.35 6.28 -14.38
N ILE A 194 -10.62 6.32 -15.49
CA ILE A 194 -10.17 7.54 -16.17
C ILE A 194 -11.07 7.73 -17.39
N TYR A 195 -11.76 8.86 -17.47
CA TYR A 195 -12.76 9.15 -18.49
C TYR A 195 -12.40 10.43 -19.24
N GLU A 196 -12.52 10.41 -20.57
CA GLU A 196 -12.52 11.62 -21.38
C GLU A 196 -13.94 12.20 -21.42
N CYS A 197 -14.07 13.53 -21.26
CA CYS A 197 -15.36 14.19 -21.26
C CYS A 197 -15.24 15.64 -21.77
N ASP A 198 -15.75 15.88 -22.98
CA ASP A 198 -15.70 17.18 -23.65
C ASP A 198 -16.99 18.00 -23.47
N ASN A 199 -18.02 17.42 -22.87
CA ASN A 199 -19.32 18.07 -22.64
C ASN A 199 -19.52 18.32 -21.14
N TYR A 200 -19.77 19.57 -20.76
CA TYR A 200 -19.93 19.97 -19.37
C TYR A 200 -21.18 19.38 -18.70
N GLU A 201 -22.28 19.24 -19.41
CA GLU A 201 -23.51 18.67 -18.86
C GLU A 201 -23.36 17.16 -18.60
N ASP A 202 -22.71 16.45 -19.51
CA ASP A 202 -22.35 15.04 -19.32
C ASP A 202 -21.38 14.87 -18.15
N PHE A 203 -20.39 15.76 -18.02
CA PHE A 203 -19.47 15.78 -16.89
C PHE A 203 -20.20 15.91 -15.56
N LYS A 204 -21.15 16.85 -15.43
CA LYS A 204 -21.93 17.04 -14.18
C LYS A 204 -22.72 15.80 -13.75
N VAL A 205 -23.13 14.98 -14.71
CA VAL A 205 -23.84 13.73 -14.43
C VAL A 205 -22.84 12.63 -14.01
N ARG A 206 -21.82 12.42 -14.84
CA ARG A 206 -20.89 11.29 -14.69
C ARG A 206 -19.96 11.42 -13.50
N VAL A 207 -19.54 12.63 -13.14
CA VAL A 207 -18.60 12.86 -12.03
C VAL A 207 -19.15 12.40 -10.67
N LYS A 208 -20.47 12.25 -10.54
CA LYS A 208 -21.11 11.73 -9.33
C LYS A 208 -20.80 10.26 -9.05
N GLU A 209 -20.41 9.52 -10.07
CA GLU A 209 -20.01 8.12 -9.96
C GLU A 209 -18.56 7.96 -9.51
N GLY A 210 -17.80 9.07 -9.43
CA GLY A 210 -16.37 9.08 -9.09
C GLY A 210 -15.48 8.85 -10.30
N GLY A 211 -14.16 8.80 -10.08
CA GLY A 211 -13.15 8.64 -11.11
C GLY A 211 -12.41 9.93 -11.45
N PHE A 212 -11.47 9.82 -12.36
CA PHE A 212 -10.73 10.94 -12.93
C PHE A 212 -11.31 11.31 -14.30
N PHE A 213 -11.52 12.60 -14.52
CA PHE A 213 -12.07 13.12 -15.78
C PHE A 213 -11.02 14.00 -16.47
N LEU A 214 -10.71 13.68 -17.73
CA LEU A 214 -9.90 14.49 -18.61
C LEU A 214 -10.85 15.42 -19.35
N CYS A 215 -10.83 16.70 -18.99
CA CYS A 215 -11.73 17.73 -19.51
C CYS A 215 -10.94 18.95 -19.96
N HIS A 216 -11.51 19.74 -20.86
CA HIS A 216 -10.97 21.04 -21.22
C HIS A 216 -11.22 22.07 -20.10
N TRP A 217 -10.24 22.92 -19.85
CA TRP A 217 -10.30 24.02 -18.89
C TRP A 217 -9.69 25.28 -19.52
N ASP A 218 -10.34 26.42 -19.31
CA ASP A 218 -9.91 27.72 -19.83
C ASP A 218 -8.80 28.42 -19.01
N GLY A 219 -8.37 27.81 -17.90
CA GLY A 219 -7.33 28.35 -17.03
C GLY A 219 -7.80 29.42 -16.07
N THR A 220 -9.12 29.73 -15.99
CA THR A 220 -9.65 30.80 -15.13
C THR A 220 -10.12 30.31 -13.77
N ALA A 221 -9.96 31.15 -12.74
CA ALA A 221 -10.44 30.86 -11.38
C ALA A 221 -11.98 30.86 -11.30
N GLU A 222 -12.64 31.64 -12.15
CA GLU A 222 -14.09 31.71 -12.24
C GLU A 222 -14.68 30.39 -12.71
N THR A 223 -14.10 29.78 -13.75
CA THR A 223 -14.53 28.46 -14.25
C THR A 223 -14.24 27.36 -13.22
N GLU A 224 -13.09 27.39 -12.54
CA GLU A 224 -12.78 26.45 -11.46
C GLU A 224 -13.81 26.55 -10.33
N ALA A 225 -14.13 27.76 -9.87
CA ALA A 225 -15.11 27.97 -8.82
C ALA A 225 -16.51 27.45 -9.22
N LYS A 226 -16.93 27.68 -10.46
CA LYS A 226 -18.20 27.17 -10.99
C LYS A 226 -18.25 25.65 -11.06
N ILE A 227 -17.18 25.00 -11.55
CA ILE A 227 -17.08 23.53 -11.58
C ILE A 227 -17.24 22.97 -10.15
N LYS A 228 -16.56 23.56 -9.19
CA LYS A 228 -16.62 23.13 -7.78
C LYS A 228 -18.03 23.35 -7.18
N GLU A 229 -18.69 24.45 -7.49
CA GLU A 229 -20.05 24.73 -7.02
C GLU A 229 -21.06 23.74 -7.60
N ASP A 230 -21.01 23.50 -8.92
CA ASP A 230 -21.96 22.64 -9.62
C ASP A 230 -21.77 21.15 -9.31
N THR A 231 -20.54 20.69 -9.04
CA THR A 231 -20.22 19.25 -9.06
C THR A 231 -19.47 18.74 -7.83
N GLN A 232 -18.94 19.63 -6.99
CA GLN A 232 -18.00 19.32 -5.91
C GLN A 232 -16.66 18.74 -6.39
N ALA A 233 -16.45 18.62 -7.70
CA ALA A 233 -15.17 18.21 -8.27
C ALA A 233 -14.12 19.32 -8.13
N THR A 234 -12.86 18.93 -8.11
CA THR A 234 -11.71 19.85 -8.06
C THR A 234 -10.73 19.52 -9.17
N ILE A 235 -10.16 20.56 -9.78
CA ILE A 235 -9.06 20.40 -10.73
C ILE A 235 -7.82 19.93 -9.96
N ARG A 236 -7.18 18.86 -10.42
CA ARG A 236 -6.04 18.24 -9.75
C ARG A 236 -4.74 18.40 -10.51
N CYS A 237 -4.79 18.21 -11.82
CA CYS A 237 -3.63 18.30 -12.72
C CYS A 237 -4.02 19.07 -13.96
N VAL A 238 -3.09 19.85 -14.50
CA VAL A 238 -3.23 20.64 -15.73
C VAL A 238 -2.11 20.24 -16.67
#